data_dadc0ce96cfa8ba360472b10f567b7bd
#
_entry.id   dadc0ce96cfa8ba360472b10f567b7bd
#
_cell.length_a   1.000
_cell.length_b   1.000
_cell.length_c   1.000
_cell.angle_alpha   90.00
_cell.angle_beta   90.00
_cell.angle_gamma   90.00
#
_symmetry.space_group_name_H-M   'P 1'
#
loop_
_entity.id
_entity.type
_entity.pdbx_description
1 polymer ?
#
loop_
_entity_poly.entity_id
_entity_poly.type
_entity_poly.pdbx_seq_one_letter_code
_entity_poly.pdbx_strand_id
1 'polypeptide(L)'
;MRGVVRPLALLTAAEARGLAPRLPRERGARAEASADLRYRGQGFELNVPLEPWRSLPERFHRRHRQRFGFDDRDGEIEVINLRATVSGRAPRITLARAPRATPVRGPARVPLDGATLWVAKGWTARRTADGTWEVTR
;
A
#
# COMPACT_ATOMS: atom_id res chain seq x y z
N MET A 1 5.24 16.49 13.56
CA MET A 1 5.97 15.30 14.05
C MET A 1 7.46 15.59 13.92
N ARG A 2 8.22 15.60 15.02
CA ARG A 2 9.68 15.73 14.94
C ARG A 2 10.24 14.32 14.72
N GLY A 3 10.77 14.04 13.55
CA GLY A 3 11.49 12.80 13.29
C GLY A 3 12.77 12.78 14.13
N VAL A 4 12.93 11.76 14.94
CA VAL A 4 14.16 11.54 15.71
C VAL A 4 15.04 10.61 14.87
N VAL A 5 16.02 11.18 14.17
CA VAL A 5 17.06 10.40 13.48
C VAL A 5 17.98 9.80 14.55
N ARG A 6 18.09 8.47 14.59
CA ARG A 6 18.98 7.76 15.52
C ARG A 6 19.79 6.69 14.79
N PRO A 7 21.09 6.55 15.12
CA PRO A 7 21.87 5.40 14.68
C PRO A 7 21.22 4.08 15.11
N LEU A 8 21.11 3.14 14.19
CA LEU A 8 20.51 1.83 14.48
C LEU A 8 21.24 1.08 15.59
N ALA A 9 22.57 1.23 15.64
CA ALA A 9 23.40 0.62 16.66
C ALA A 9 23.09 1.10 18.11
N LEU A 10 22.49 2.28 18.25
CA LEU A 10 22.10 2.84 19.54
C LEU A 10 20.65 2.52 19.94
N LEU A 11 19.92 1.79 19.09
CA LEU A 11 18.55 1.38 19.36
C LEU A 11 18.50 -0.10 19.74
N THR A 12 17.90 -0.39 20.87
CA THR A 12 17.58 -1.75 21.27
C THR A 12 16.24 -2.20 20.68
N ALA A 13 16.04 -3.50 20.56
CA ALA A 13 14.74 -4.06 20.14
C ALA A 13 13.58 -3.62 21.05
N ALA A 14 13.85 -3.44 22.36
CA ALA A 14 12.85 -2.98 23.32
C ALA A 14 12.47 -1.53 23.10
N GLU A 15 13.46 -0.66 22.87
CA GLU A 15 13.22 0.77 22.56
C GLU A 15 12.49 0.92 21.22
N ALA A 16 12.90 0.19 20.19
CA ALA A 16 12.22 0.23 18.89
C ALA A 16 10.75 -0.21 18.99
N ARG A 17 10.44 -1.25 19.77
CA ARG A 17 9.05 -1.66 20.04
C ARG A 17 8.29 -0.65 20.90
N GLY A 18 8.95 0.02 21.83
CA GLY A 18 8.36 1.08 22.65
C GLY A 18 8.10 2.38 21.89
N LEU A 19 8.88 2.66 20.84
CA LEU A 19 8.69 3.79 19.93
C LEU A 19 7.62 3.51 18.87
N ALA A 20 7.37 2.23 18.54
CA ALA A 20 6.25 1.87 17.67
C ALA A 20 4.93 2.25 18.36
N PRO A 21 3.98 2.87 17.67
CA PRO A 21 2.69 3.19 18.25
C PRO A 21 2.06 1.91 18.81
N ARG A 22 1.42 2.02 19.98
CA ARG A 22 0.65 0.90 20.54
C ARG A 22 -0.49 0.60 19.59
N LEU A 23 -0.34 -0.50 18.87
CA LEU A 23 -1.31 -0.92 17.86
C LEU A 23 -2.59 -1.39 18.56
N PRO A 24 -3.76 -0.98 18.07
CA PRO A 24 -5.03 -1.48 18.59
C PRO A 24 -5.08 -3.00 18.42
N ARG A 25 -5.47 -3.71 19.48
CA ARG A 25 -5.67 -5.16 19.44
C ARG A 25 -7.11 -5.48 19.06
N GLU A 26 -7.44 -5.24 17.81
CA GLU A 26 -8.73 -5.67 17.28
C GLU A 26 -8.69 -7.17 16.95
N ARG A 27 -9.76 -7.88 17.27
CA ARG A 27 -9.88 -9.32 17.00
C ARG A 27 -9.76 -9.58 15.50
N GLY A 28 -8.72 -10.30 15.09
CA GLY A 28 -8.44 -10.61 13.68
C GLY A 28 -7.69 -9.51 12.91
N ALA A 29 -7.20 -8.48 13.60
CA ALA A 29 -6.31 -7.51 13.00
C ALA A 29 -4.88 -8.06 12.93
N ARG A 30 -4.20 -7.79 11.80
CA ARG A 30 -2.77 -8.05 11.60
C ARG A 30 -2.00 -6.76 11.79
N ALA A 31 -1.03 -6.78 12.69
CA ALA A 31 -0.14 -5.65 12.92
C ALA A 31 1.23 -5.92 12.29
N GLU A 32 1.73 -4.96 11.53
CA GLU A 32 3.05 -5.01 10.91
C GLU A 32 3.81 -3.75 11.30
N ALA A 33 5.09 -3.92 11.64
CA ALA A 33 5.98 -2.80 11.93
C ALA A 33 7.16 -2.81 10.94
N SER A 34 7.56 -1.61 10.51
CA SER A 34 8.70 -1.41 9.62
C SER A 34 9.47 -0.15 10.01
N ALA A 35 10.71 -0.07 9.56
CA ALA A 35 11.57 1.09 9.73
C ALA A 35 12.01 1.62 8.37
N ASP A 36 12.05 2.95 8.25
CA ASP A 36 12.72 3.61 7.13
C ASP A 36 14.17 3.82 7.54
N LEU A 37 15.06 3.14 6.84
CA LEU A 37 16.50 3.06 7.12
C LEU A 37 17.30 3.65 5.96
N ARG A 38 18.42 4.27 6.29
CA ARG A 38 19.41 4.71 5.30
C ARG A 38 20.82 4.56 5.84
N TYR A 39 21.83 4.58 5.00
CA TYR A 39 23.18 4.86 5.45
C TYR A 39 23.33 6.33 5.79
N ARG A 40 24.14 6.61 6.80
CA ARG A 40 24.42 7.98 7.21
C ARG A 40 24.91 8.83 6.05
N GLY A 41 24.32 10.02 5.91
CA GLY A 41 24.66 10.94 4.82
C GLY A 41 24.02 10.65 3.48
N GLN A 42 23.25 9.56 3.33
CA GLN A 42 22.47 9.30 2.10
C GLN A 42 21.11 9.99 2.14
N GLY A 43 20.61 10.37 0.97
CA GLY A 43 19.35 11.10 0.82
C GLY A 43 18.11 10.21 0.74
N PHE A 44 18.25 8.89 0.48
CA PHE A 44 17.14 7.98 0.26
C PHE A 44 17.02 6.94 1.35
N GLU A 45 15.80 6.72 1.80
CA GLU A 45 15.45 5.73 2.81
C GLU A 45 14.85 4.48 2.16
N LEU A 46 15.11 3.34 2.77
CA LEU A 46 14.48 2.08 2.40
C LEU A 46 13.62 1.59 3.56
N ASN A 47 12.37 1.28 3.26
CA ASN A 47 11.47 0.68 4.22
C ASN A 47 11.80 -0.80 4.39
N VAL A 48 12.09 -1.23 5.62
CA VAL A 48 12.46 -2.62 5.95
C VAL A 48 11.57 -3.11 7.10
N PRO A 49 11.01 -4.32 7.03
CA PRO A 49 10.27 -4.89 8.15
C PRO A 49 11.11 -4.89 9.43
N LEU A 50 10.50 -4.52 10.56
CA LEU A 50 11.20 -4.37 11.83
C LEU A 50 11.63 -5.72 12.42
N GLU A 51 10.80 -6.73 12.29
CA GLU A 51 11.08 -8.07 12.83
C GLU A 51 11.55 -9.07 11.77
N PRO A 52 12.45 -9.99 12.13
CA PRO A 52 13.15 -10.10 13.40
C PRO A 52 14.25 -9.05 13.55
N TRP A 53 14.32 -8.39 14.70
CA TRP A 53 15.23 -7.28 14.98
C TRP A 53 16.70 -7.59 14.68
N ARG A 54 17.18 -8.76 15.12
CA ARG A 54 18.59 -9.16 14.99
C ARG A 54 19.09 -9.18 13.53
N SER A 55 18.21 -9.45 12.58
CA SER A 55 18.55 -9.49 11.15
C SER A 55 18.14 -8.21 10.40
N LEU A 56 17.75 -7.15 11.11
CA LEU A 56 17.36 -5.89 10.48
C LEU A 56 18.49 -5.25 9.67
N PRO A 57 19.75 -5.14 10.17
CA PRO A 57 20.86 -4.61 9.38
C PRO A 57 21.08 -5.42 8.10
N GLU A 58 21.10 -6.74 8.20
CA GLU A 58 21.33 -7.63 7.05
C GLU A 58 20.23 -7.53 5.99
N ARG A 59 18.96 -7.38 6.43
CA ARG A 59 17.86 -7.13 5.51
C ARG A 59 17.98 -5.78 4.81
N PHE A 60 18.43 -4.76 5.54
CA PHE A 60 18.69 -3.45 4.96
C PHE A 60 19.80 -3.51 3.91
N HIS A 61 20.98 -4.07 4.23
CA HIS A 61 22.09 -4.22 3.29
C HIS A 61 21.66 -4.96 2.01
N ARG A 62 20.96 -6.09 2.16
CA ARG A 62 20.44 -6.85 1.03
C ARG A 62 19.46 -6.02 0.18
N ARG A 63 18.53 -5.30 0.81
CA ARG A 63 17.57 -4.46 0.09
C ARG A 63 18.25 -3.28 -0.60
N HIS A 64 19.28 -2.72 0.03
CA HIS A 64 20.07 -1.63 -0.54
C HIS A 64 20.81 -2.10 -1.80
N ARG A 65 21.46 -3.27 -1.72
CA ARG A 65 22.12 -3.90 -2.89
C ARG A 65 21.14 -4.20 -4.01
N GLN A 66 19.96 -4.71 -3.70
CA GLN A 66 18.93 -4.97 -4.71
C GLN A 66 18.44 -3.69 -5.40
N ARG A 67 18.35 -2.59 -4.65
CA ARG A 67 17.79 -1.34 -5.17
C ARG A 67 18.81 -0.46 -5.89
N PHE A 68 20.06 -0.44 -5.38
CA PHE A 68 21.10 0.50 -5.83
C PHE A 68 22.35 -0.20 -6.40
N GLY A 69 22.42 -1.53 -6.37
CA GLY A 69 23.55 -2.31 -6.91
C GLY A 69 24.72 -2.48 -5.95
N PHE A 70 24.73 -1.84 -4.80
CA PHE A 70 25.79 -1.94 -3.78
C PHE A 70 25.24 -1.92 -2.36
N ASP A 71 26.04 -2.33 -1.40
CA ASP A 71 25.84 -2.15 0.04
C ASP A 71 27.15 -1.73 0.69
N ASP A 72 27.04 -1.06 1.81
CA ASP A 72 28.18 -0.66 2.64
C ASP A 72 28.00 -1.30 4.02
N ARG A 73 28.76 -2.38 4.27
CA ARG A 73 28.64 -3.16 5.50
C ARG A 73 29.27 -2.51 6.71
N ASP A 74 30.20 -1.60 6.48
CA ASP A 74 30.88 -0.82 7.50
C ASP A 74 30.16 0.53 7.73
N GLY A 75 29.23 0.87 6.86
CA GLY A 75 28.46 2.11 6.92
C GLY A 75 27.46 2.15 8.10
N GLU A 76 27.41 3.28 8.76
CA GLU A 76 26.46 3.52 9.87
C GLU A 76 25.02 3.59 9.30
N ILE A 77 24.13 2.80 9.87
CA ILE A 77 22.70 2.78 9.51
C ILE A 77 21.93 3.70 10.44
N GLU A 78 21.16 4.61 9.87
CA GLU A 78 20.25 5.51 10.59
C GLU A 78 18.80 5.05 10.45
N VAL A 79 18.06 5.12 11.57
CA VAL A 79 16.60 4.96 11.59
C VAL A 79 15.97 6.34 11.49
N ILE A 80 15.25 6.56 10.39
CA ILE A 80 14.60 7.84 10.11
C ILE A 80 13.17 7.85 10.62
N ASN A 81 12.41 6.76 10.32
CA ASN A 81 11.04 6.62 10.77
C ASN A 81 10.76 5.19 11.24
N LEU A 82 9.84 5.06 12.16
CA LEU A 82 9.19 3.80 12.49
C LEU A 82 7.74 3.86 12.03
N ARG A 83 7.31 2.83 11.31
CA ARG A 83 5.95 2.70 10.79
C ARG A 83 5.28 1.50 11.43
N ALA A 84 4.01 1.67 11.72
CA ALA A 84 3.15 0.58 12.16
C ALA A 84 1.86 0.62 11.35
N THR A 85 1.49 -0.53 10.80
CA THR A 85 0.28 -0.71 10.01
C THR A 85 -0.59 -1.76 10.67
N VAL A 86 -1.85 -1.43 10.89
CA VAL A 86 -2.86 -2.38 11.36
C VAL A 86 -3.85 -2.62 10.23
N SER A 87 -3.95 -3.86 9.80
CA SER A 87 -4.93 -4.27 8.80
C SER A 87 -6.02 -5.09 9.47
N GLY A 88 -7.23 -4.57 9.49
CA GLY A 88 -8.41 -5.28 9.96
C GLY A 88 -8.96 -6.24 8.88
N ARG A 89 -9.97 -7.02 9.26
CA ARG A 89 -10.71 -7.84 8.31
C ARG A 89 -11.45 -6.92 7.34
N ALA A 90 -11.26 -7.12 6.04
CA ALA A 90 -12.02 -6.39 5.03
C ALA A 90 -13.54 -6.63 5.22
N PRO A 91 -14.36 -5.59 5.22
CA PRO A 91 -15.81 -5.76 5.26
C PRO A 91 -16.27 -6.50 4.01
N ARG A 92 -17.28 -7.36 4.17
CA ARG A 92 -17.96 -7.93 3.00
C ARG A 92 -18.84 -6.85 2.40
N ILE A 93 -18.45 -6.34 1.26
CA ILE A 93 -19.27 -5.39 0.50
C ILE A 93 -20.13 -6.21 -0.44
N THR A 94 -21.45 -6.17 -0.24
CA THR A 94 -22.40 -6.68 -1.21
C THR A 94 -22.85 -5.51 -2.07
N LEU A 95 -22.44 -5.50 -3.32
CA LEU A 95 -22.93 -4.50 -4.27
C LEU A 95 -24.42 -4.78 -4.56
N ALA A 96 -25.23 -3.75 -4.46
CA ALA A 96 -26.63 -3.85 -4.87
C ALA A 96 -26.68 -4.26 -6.35
N ARG A 97 -27.50 -5.25 -6.67
CA ARG A 97 -27.68 -5.67 -8.06
C ARG A 97 -28.36 -4.56 -8.83
N ALA A 98 -27.69 -4.06 -9.86
CA ALA A 98 -28.26 -3.03 -10.71
C ALA A 98 -29.50 -3.58 -11.46
N PRO A 99 -30.54 -2.75 -11.63
CA PRO A 99 -31.67 -3.14 -12.46
C PRO A 99 -31.18 -3.50 -13.87
N ARG A 100 -31.76 -4.56 -14.44
CA ARG A 100 -31.47 -4.90 -15.83
C ARG A 100 -31.94 -3.76 -16.74
N ALA A 101 -31.05 -3.27 -17.57
CA ALA A 101 -31.39 -2.32 -18.62
C ALA A 101 -31.42 -3.02 -19.98
N THR A 102 -32.33 -2.57 -20.82
CA THR A 102 -32.38 -3.03 -22.22
C THR A 102 -31.06 -2.64 -22.91
N PRO A 103 -30.45 -3.54 -23.70
CA PRO A 103 -29.27 -3.20 -24.49
C PRO A 103 -29.55 -2.02 -25.42
N VAL A 104 -28.62 -1.08 -25.47
CA VAL A 104 -28.70 0.11 -26.31
C VAL A 104 -27.82 -0.08 -27.53
N ARG A 105 -28.40 -0.01 -28.71
CA ARG A 105 -27.65 -0.06 -29.99
C ARG A 105 -27.32 1.36 -30.47
N GLY A 106 -26.09 1.57 -30.92
CA GLY A 106 -25.67 2.86 -31.45
C GLY A 106 -26.11 3.10 -32.92
N PRO A 107 -26.17 4.40 -33.31
CA PRO A 107 -25.70 5.54 -32.53
C PRO A 107 -26.72 5.99 -31.48
N ALA A 108 -26.30 6.09 -30.23
CA ALA A 108 -27.17 6.47 -29.14
C ALA A 108 -26.39 7.14 -27.98
N ARG A 109 -27.13 7.91 -27.16
CA ARG A 109 -26.62 8.48 -25.90
C ARG A 109 -27.31 7.81 -24.73
N VAL A 110 -26.52 7.35 -23.76
CA VAL A 110 -27.05 6.82 -22.51
C VAL A 110 -26.67 7.79 -21.40
N PRO A 111 -27.63 8.49 -20.77
CA PRO A 111 -27.34 9.35 -19.65
C PRO A 111 -26.93 8.48 -18.46
N LEU A 112 -25.84 8.85 -17.81
CA LEU A 112 -25.32 8.25 -16.59
C LEU A 112 -25.30 9.31 -15.48
N ASP A 113 -25.16 8.88 -14.24
CA ASP A 113 -24.96 9.82 -13.14
C ASP A 113 -23.58 10.50 -13.30
N GLY A 114 -23.61 11.82 -13.53
CA GLY A 114 -22.43 12.64 -13.74
C GLY A 114 -21.70 12.45 -15.08
N ALA A 115 -22.23 11.65 -16.04
CA ALA A 115 -21.60 11.38 -17.33
C ALA A 115 -22.62 11.03 -18.43
N THR A 116 -22.16 10.95 -19.68
CA THR A 116 -22.93 10.42 -20.81
C THR A 116 -22.10 9.38 -21.55
N LEU A 117 -22.64 8.18 -21.70
CA LEU A 117 -22.05 7.16 -22.55
C LEU A 117 -22.52 7.34 -23.99
N TRP A 118 -21.61 7.55 -24.92
CA TRP A 118 -21.87 7.55 -26.33
C TRP A 118 -21.65 6.15 -26.91
N VAL A 119 -22.69 5.58 -27.51
CA VAL A 119 -22.63 4.29 -28.23
C VAL A 119 -22.55 4.57 -29.71
N ALA A 120 -21.44 4.24 -30.34
CA ALA A 120 -21.22 4.52 -31.75
C ALA A 120 -22.06 3.57 -32.65
N LYS A 121 -22.25 3.97 -33.91
CA LYS A 121 -22.91 3.11 -34.91
C LYS A 121 -22.22 1.74 -35.05
N GLY A 122 -23.00 0.68 -34.96
CA GLY A 122 -22.50 -0.71 -35.01
C GLY A 122 -22.02 -1.27 -33.68
N TRP A 123 -22.14 -0.48 -32.58
CA TRP A 123 -21.83 -0.89 -31.21
C TRP A 123 -23.09 -1.10 -30.38
N THR A 124 -23.00 -1.95 -29.39
CA THR A 124 -24.09 -2.22 -28.44
C THR A 124 -23.59 -2.07 -27.02
N ALA A 125 -24.31 -1.29 -26.20
CA ALA A 125 -24.03 -1.15 -24.78
C ALA A 125 -25.00 -2.00 -23.97
N ARG A 126 -24.48 -2.75 -22.99
CA ARG A 126 -25.26 -3.58 -22.05
C ARG A 126 -24.88 -3.22 -20.62
N ARG A 127 -25.88 -3.14 -19.74
CA ARG A 127 -25.62 -2.98 -18.32
C ARG A 127 -25.48 -4.34 -17.65
N THR A 128 -24.36 -4.57 -17.00
CA THR A 128 -24.08 -5.80 -16.25
C THR A 128 -24.79 -5.79 -14.88
N ALA A 129 -24.80 -6.91 -14.19
CA ALA A 129 -25.49 -7.06 -12.92
C ALA A 129 -24.89 -6.20 -11.78
N ASP A 130 -23.62 -5.84 -11.88
CA ASP A 130 -22.90 -4.96 -10.97
C ASP A 130 -23.07 -3.45 -11.32
N GLY A 131 -23.79 -3.15 -12.39
CA GLY A 131 -24.07 -1.77 -12.81
C GLY A 131 -23.09 -1.20 -13.82
N THR A 132 -22.06 -1.93 -14.20
CA THR A 132 -21.08 -1.53 -15.23
C THR A 132 -21.70 -1.56 -16.61
N TRP A 133 -21.28 -0.69 -17.51
CA TRP A 133 -21.68 -0.72 -18.92
C TRP A 133 -20.58 -1.36 -19.76
N GLU A 134 -20.90 -2.46 -20.41
CA GLU A 134 -20.08 -3.07 -21.45
C GLU A 134 -20.48 -2.56 -22.81
N VAL A 135 -19.52 -2.13 -23.62
CA VAL A 135 -19.76 -1.69 -24.99
C VAL A 135 -19.00 -2.62 -25.94
N THR A 136 -19.74 -3.33 -26.76
CA THR A 136 -19.19 -4.33 -27.71
C THR A 136 -19.63 -4.00 -29.13
N ARG A 137 -18.84 -4.46 -30.10
CA ARG A 137 -19.14 -4.33 -31.51
C ARG A 137 -19.88 -5.54 -32.03
#